data_71f99cb0fb6869e0e607447a8f3e7175
#
_entry.id   71f99cb0fb6869e0e607447a8f3e7175
#
_cell.length_a   1.000
_cell.length_b   1.000
_cell.length_c   1.000
_cell.angle_alpha   90.00
_cell.angle_beta   90.00
_cell.angle_gamma   90.00
#
_symmetry.space_group_name_H-M   'P 1'
#
loop_
_entity.id
_entity.type
_entity.pdbx_description
1 polymer ?
#
loop_
_entity_poly.entity_id
_entity_poly.type
_entity_poly.pdbx_seq_one_letter_code
_entity_poly.pdbx_strand_id
1 'polypeptide(L)'
;MEYVRTPGLVRQVPDPDYRFLLPISGELVLRQDGQEIRLPPGTGSLLTLGAPFELLHDSAVEGFVLSVPAQEIDGPLNRKSPLAKGLDLTSGLGAVVDGMLHSLYQQREALTTAHFDAVTDRVVELLCMLATGDDRPDAPGHLTEVEAVVRRYVRDHADDPSLTGTTMARALGWSLRQVQLALQRAPPRGT
;
A
#
# COMPACT_ATOMS: atom_id res chain seq x y z
N MET A 1 27.49 3.08 -1.54
CA MET A 1 27.09 2.34 -2.77
C MET A 1 25.86 3.03 -3.35
N GLU A 2 25.72 3.00 -4.67
CA GLU A 2 24.62 3.64 -5.38
C GLU A 2 24.00 2.65 -6.34
N TYR A 3 22.68 2.55 -6.34
CA TYR A 3 21.90 1.81 -7.31
C TYR A 3 20.98 2.77 -8.06
N VAL A 4 21.15 2.85 -9.38
CA VAL A 4 20.41 3.79 -10.22
C VAL A 4 19.61 3.04 -11.28
N ARG A 5 18.32 3.29 -11.34
CA ARG A 5 17.45 2.88 -12.44
C ARG A 5 17.18 4.09 -13.33
N THR A 6 17.90 4.15 -14.44
CA THR A 6 17.81 5.27 -15.39
C THR A 6 16.54 5.20 -16.26
N PRO A 7 16.11 6.31 -16.89
CA PRO A 7 15.03 6.29 -17.88
C PRO A 7 15.30 5.32 -19.05
N GLY A 8 16.58 5.11 -19.38
CA GLY A 8 17.01 4.13 -20.40
C GLY A 8 16.68 2.71 -19.96
N LEU A 9 17.03 2.34 -18.74
CA LEU A 9 16.74 1.02 -18.18
C LEU A 9 15.25 0.76 -18.03
N VAL A 10 14.46 1.75 -17.63
CA VAL A 10 12.99 1.63 -17.55
C VAL A 10 12.40 1.24 -18.91
N ARG A 11 12.90 1.84 -20.00
CA ARG A 11 12.43 1.50 -21.36
C ARG A 11 12.92 0.15 -21.86
N GLN A 12 14.15 -0.24 -21.50
CA GLN A 12 14.76 -1.50 -21.97
C GLN A 12 14.20 -2.72 -21.24
N VAL A 13 13.93 -2.55 -19.96
CA VAL A 13 13.40 -3.61 -19.07
C VAL A 13 12.18 -3.04 -18.34
N PRO A 14 11.03 -2.95 -19.00
CA PRO A 14 9.80 -2.49 -18.36
C PRO A 14 9.43 -3.42 -17.21
N ASP A 15 9.20 -2.83 -16.04
CA ASP A 15 8.75 -3.53 -14.84
C ASP A 15 7.80 -2.58 -14.11
N PRO A 16 6.48 -2.85 -14.09
CA PRO A 16 5.50 -1.99 -13.45
C PRO A 16 5.44 -2.19 -11.94
N ASP A 17 6.08 -3.23 -11.42
CA ASP A 17 5.94 -3.63 -10.03
C ASP A 17 6.58 -2.63 -9.06
N TYR A 18 6.21 -2.81 -7.82
CA TYR A 18 6.68 -2.00 -6.70
C TYR A 18 7.68 -2.77 -5.84
N ARG A 19 8.47 -2.01 -5.10
CA ARG A 19 9.31 -2.53 -4.03
C ARG A 19 8.99 -1.75 -2.75
N PHE A 20 8.67 -2.48 -1.70
CA PHE A 20 8.66 -1.93 -0.36
C PHE A 20 10.03 -2.14 0.26
N LEU A 21 10.64 -1.07 0.72
CA LEU A 21 11.96 -1.06 1.37
C LEU A 21 11.81 -0.81 2.85
N LEU A 22 12.45 -1.61 3.68
CA LEU A 22 12.51 -1.44 5.12
C LEU A 22 13.92 -1.77 5.64
N PRO A 23 14.77 -0.77 5.89
CA PRO A 23 16.05 -0.97 6.55
C PRO A 23 15.87 -1.46 7.99
N ILE A 24 16.62 -2.47 8.37
CA ILE A 24 16.75 -2.97 9.77
C ILE A 24 18.00 -2.38 10.41
N SER A 25 19.07 -2.23 9.63
CA SER A 25 20.30 -1.57 10.05
C SER A 25 20.86 -0.71 8.91
N GLY A 26 21.57 0.36 9.27
CA GLY A 26 22.03 1.36 8.32
C GLY A 26 20.90 2.30 7.87
N GLU A 27 21.19 3.17 6.91
CA GLU A 27 20.25 4.13 6.34
C GLU A 27 20.28 4.04 4.81
N LEU A 28 19.11 4.08 4.19
CA LEU A 28 18.93 4.27 2.75
C LEU A 28 18.46 5.69 2.45
N VAL A 29 18.91 6.24 1.31
CA VAL A 29 18.30 7.43 0.73
C VAL A 29 17.66 7.02 -0.59
N LEU A 30 16.36 7.23 -0.70
CA LEU A 30 15.57 6.98 -1.91
C LEU A 30 15.28 8.30 -2.61
N ARG A 31 15.57 8.36 -3.92
CA ARG A 31 15.16 9.47 -4.79
C ARG A 31 14.27 8.94 -5.89
N GLN A 32 13.04 9.43 -5.98
CA GLN A 32 12.10 9.11 -7.06
C GLN A 32 11.11 10.26 -7.25
N ASP A 33 10.73 10.57 -8.48
CA ASP A 33 9.74 11.60 -8.84
C ASP A 33 10.03 12.97 -8.21
N GLY A 34 11.32 13.34 -8.13
CA GLY A 34 11.77 14.60 -7.54
C GLY A 34 11.69 14.67 -6.01
N GLN A 35 11.34 13.58 -5.35
CA GLN A 35 11.37 13.44 -3.89
C GLN A 35 12.66 12.77 -3.44
N GLU A 36 13.21 13.24 -2.34
CA GLU A 36 14.31 12.57 -1.62
C GLU A 36 13.83 12.19 -0.22
N ILE A 37 14.00 10.93 0.14
CA ILE A 37 13.54 10.39 1.42
C ILE A 37 14.68 9.61 2.06
N ARG A 38 14.92 9.90 3.34
CA ARG A 38 15.82 9.13 4.19
C ARG A 38 15.03 8.04 4.91
N LEU A 39 15.57 6.84 4.85
CA LEU A 39 14.98 5.65 5.45
C LEU A 39 15.95 5.09 6.50
N PRO A 40 15.91 5.61 7.73
CA PRO A 40 16.57 4.97 8.87
C PRO A 40 15.80 3.69 9.27
N PRO A 41 16.34 2.83 10.13
CA PRO A 41 15.63 1.71 10.71
C PRO A 41 14.28 2.13 11.30
N GLY A 42 13.24 1.33 11.05
CA GLY A 42 11.87 1.63 11.46
C GLY A 42 11.11 2.58 10.51
N THR A 43 11.73 3.01 9.42
CA THR A 43 11.07 3.78 8.37
C THR A 43 11.12 3.02 7.07
N GLY A 44 9.95 2.73 6.49
CA GLY A 44 9.83 2.08 5.19
C GLY A 44 9.40 3.03 4.09
N SER A 45 9.51 2.61 2.83
CA SER A 45 8.97 3.34 1.69
C SER A 45 8.61 2.40 0.54
N LEU A 46 7.61 2.79 -0.23
CA LEU A 46 7.30 2.18 -1.52
C LEU A 46 8.00 2.94 -2.64
N LEU A 47 8.58 2.23 -3.58
CA LEU A 47 9.05 2.77 -4.86
C LEU A 47 8.46 1.98 -6.01
N THR A 48 8.28 2.60 -7.18
CA THR A 48 7.90 1.89 -8.41
C THR A 48 9.12 1.61 -9.28
N LEU A 49 9.18 0.42 -9.85
CA LEU A 49 10.16 0.09 -10.88
C LEU A 49 9.78 0.64 -12.26
N GLY A 50 8.52 1.07 -12.43
CA GLY A 50 8.03 1.71 -13.65
C GLY A 50 8.56 3.12 -13.89
N ALA A 51 9.25 3.74 -12.94
CA ALA A 51 9.86 5.06 -13.04
C ALA A 51 11.34 5.03 -12.66
N PRO A 52 12.15 6.02 -13.09
CA PRO A 52 13.55 6.16 -12.68
C PRO A 52 13.65 6.39 -11.17
N PHE A 53 14.69 5.85 -10.55
CA PHE A 53 14.99 6.10 -9.14
C PHE A 53 16.49 5.92 -8.83
N GLU A 54 16.90 6.44 -7.69
CA GLU A 54 18.22 6.26 -7.10
C GLU A 54 18.07 5.74 -5.67
N LEU A 55 18.89 4.74 -5.32
CA LEU A 55 19.08 4.28 -3.95
C LEU A 55 20.52 4.46 -3.56
N LEU A 56 20.75 5.17 -2.48
CA LEU A 56 22.08 5.53 -1.98
C LEU A 56 22.25 5.02 -0.55
N HIS A 57 23.44 4.56 -0.23
CA HIS A 57 23.84 4.24 1.15
C HIS A 57 25.34 4.34 1.31
N ASP A 58 25.79 4.83 2.45
CA ASP A 58 27.20 5.08 2.75
C ASP A 58 27.88 3.88 3.45
N SER A 59 27.10 3.07 4.16
CA SER A 59 27.55 1.91 4.93
C SER A 59 26.81 0.64 4.51
N ALA A 60 27.16 -0.48 5.11
CA ALA A 60 26.38 -1.70 4.98
C ALA A 60 24.95 -1.46 5.47
N VAL A 61 23.96 -1.85 4.67
CA VAL A 61 22.54 -1.80 4.99
C VAL A 61 21.99 -3.22 4.95
N GLU A 62 21.27 -3.58 5.99
CA GLU A 62 20.46 -4.79 6.03
C GLU A 62 18.99 -4.38 6.12
N GLY A 63 18.12 -5.11 5.44
CA GLY A 63 16.70 -4.79 5.47
C GLY A 63 15.86 -5.75 4.67
N PHE A 64 14.55 -5.52 4.70
CA PHE A 64 13.59 -6.23 3.86
C PHE A 64 13.38 -5.48 2.56
N VAL A 65 13.27 -6.25 1.48
CA VAL A 65 12.76 -5.79 0.19
C VAL A 65 11.60 -6.72 -0.17
N LEU A 66 10.39 -6.20 -0.12
CA LEU A 66 9.19 -6.92 -0.54
C LEU A 66 8.85 -6.50 -1.97
N SER A 67 8.76 -7.48 -2.87
CA SER A 67 8.26 -7.27 -4.23
C SER A 67 6.73 -7.31 -4.21
N VAL A 68 6.10 -6.29 -4.76
CA VAL A 68 4.64 -6.17 -4.78
C VAL A 68 4.18 -5.95 -6.21
N PRO A 69 3.34 -6.85 -6.76
CA PRO A 69 2.77 -6.67 -8.09
C PRO A 69 2.02 -5.35 -8.22
N ALA A 70 2.13 -4.69 -9.39
CA ALA A 70 1.51 -3.39 -9.63
C ALA A 70 0.00 -3.40 -9.36
N GLN A 71 -0.68 -4.48 -9.72
CA GLN A 71 -2.13 -4.64 -9.54
C GLN A 71 -2.58 -4.57 -8.07
N GLU A 72 -1.72 -4.98 -7.12
CA GLU A 72 -2.02 -4.95 -5.69
C GLU A 72 -1.92 -3.53 -5.11
N ILE A 73 -1.17 -2.67 -5.76
CA ILE A 73 -0.92 -1.28 -5.34
C ILE A 73 -1.80 -0.30 -6.11
N ASP A 74 -1.88 -0.42 -7.42
CA ASP A 74 -2.55 0.57 -8.30
C ASP A 74 -4.06 0.66 -8.05
N GLY A 75 -4.70 -0.43 -7.63
CA GLY A 75 -6.11 -0.47 -7.31
C GLY A 75 -6.45 0.29 -6.02
N PRO A 76 -5.83 -0.05 -4.87
CA PRO A 76 -6.07 0.61 -3.59
C PRO A 76 -5.46 2.02 -3.49
N LEU A 77 -4.27 2.22 -4.05
CA LEU A 77 -3.60 3.52 -4.09
C LEU A 77 -3.97 4.22 -5.37
N ASN A 78 -5.15 4.83 -5.42
CA ASN A 78 -5.51 5.69 -6.54
C ASN A 78 -4.28 6.54 -6.95
N ARG A 79 -3.73 6.37 -8.17
CA ARG A 79 -2.41 6.83 -8.72
C ARG A 79 -1.93 8.26 -8.39
N LYS A 80 -2.65 8.99 -7.54
CA LYS A 80 -2.37 10.37 -7.12
C LYS A 80 -1.55 10.48 -5.82
N SER A 81 -1.35 9.38 -5.10
CA SER A 81 -0.55 9.42 -3.87
C SER A 81 0.93 9.34 -4.21
N PRO A 82 1.77 10.25 -3.70
CA PRO A 82 3.21 10.12 -3.85
C PRO A 82 3.65 8.82 -3.15
N LEU A 83 4.19 7.89 -3.93
CA LEU A 83 4.65 6.58 -3.43
C LEU A 83 5.89 6.74 -2.58
N ALA A 84 6.81 7.60 -3.04
CA ALA A 84 8.04 7.90 -2.32
C ALA A 84 7.75 8.82 -1.13
N LYS A 85 7.33 8.24 -0.02
CA LYS A 85 7.18 8.89 1.29
C LYS A 85 7.65 7.94 2.39
N GLY A 86 8.20 8.51 3.47
CA GLY A 86 8.54 7.72 4.66
C GLY A 86 7.27 7.22 5.36
N LEU A 87 7.21 5.93 5.61
CA LEU A 87 6.17 5.27 6.39
C LEU A 87 6.75 4.91 7.75
N ASP A 88 6.13 5.40 8.82
CA ASP A 88 6.52 5.05 10.19
C ASP A 88 6.11 3.61 10.50
N LEU A 89 7.10 2.76 10.79
CA LEU A 89 6.89 1.37 11.19
C LEU A 89 7.19 1.12 12.67
N THR A 90 7.38 2.18 13.45
CA THR A 90 7.69 2.06 14.88
C THR A 90 6.45 2.11 15.76
N SER A 91 5.32 2.55 15.21
CA SER A 91 4.08 2.74 15.95
C SER A 91 2.83 2.33 15.17
N GLY A 92 1.71 2.16 15.86
CA GLY A 92 0.40 1.91 15.28
C GLY A 92 0.35 0.74 14.30
N LEU A 93 -0.30 0.96 13.14
CA LEU A 93 -0.40 -0.04 12.07
C LEU A 93 0.98 -0.39 11.51
N GLY A 94 1.90 0.58 11.44
CA GLY A 94 3.25 0.36 10.97
C GLY A 94 4.01 -0.68 11.81
N ALA A 95 3.91 -0.61 13.13
CA ALA A 95 4.52 -1.59 14.02
C ALA A 95 3.94 -3.01 13.83
N VAL A 96 2.66 -3.12 13.48
CA VAL A 96 2.03 -4.41 13.15
C VAL A 96 2.65 -4.97 11.86
N VAL A 97 2.78 -4.14 10.82
CA VAL A 97 3.40 -4.53 9.55
C VAL A 97 4.84 -4.97 9.75
N ASP A 98 5.63 -4.21 10.52
CA ASP A 98 7.02 -4.55 10.85
C ASP A 98 7.09 -5.92 11.54
N GLY A 99 6.28 -6.14 12.57
CA GLY A 99 6.22 -7.42 13.29
C GLY A 99 5.82 -8.60 12.39
N MET A 100 4.90 -8.39 11.44
CA MET A 100 4.50 -9.42 10.47
C MET A 100 5.65 -9.75 9.51
N LEU A 101 6.37 -8.76 8.99
CA LEU A 101 7.53 -8.96 8.10
C LEU A 101 8.64 -9.74 8.80
N HIS A 102 8.98 -9.35 10.04
CA HIS A 102 9.96 -10.06 10.84
C HIS A 102 9.55 -11.51 11.11
N SER A 103 8.30 -11.74 11.51
CA SER A 103 7.77 -13.08 11.77
C SER A 103 7.75 -13.93 10.50
N LEU A 104 7.33 -13.37 9.37
CA LEU A 104 7.32 -14.03 8.07
C LEU A 104 8.73 -14.49 7.67
N TYR A 105 9.70 -13.62 7.83
CA TYR A 105 11.11 -13.94 7.54
C TYR A 105 11.66 -15.03 8.45
N GLN A 106 11.40 -14.94 9.76
CA GLN A 106 11.87 -15.94 10.72
C GLN A 106 11.26 -17.33 10.49
N GLN A 107 10.00 -17.38 10.06
CA GLN A 107 9.25 -18.61 9.85
C GLN A 107 9.28 -19.11 8.40
N ARG A 108 9.99 -18.43 7.48
CA ARG A 108 9.95 -18.68 6.02
C ARG A 108 10.19 -20.13 5.62
N GLU A 109 11.03 -20.85 6.36
CA GLU A 109 11.36 -22.25 6.07
C GLU A 109 10.31 -23.24 6.61
N ALA A 110 9.50 -22.82 7.59
CA ALA A 110 8.44 -23.61 8.18
C ALA A 110 7.07 -23.39 7.49
N LEU A 111 6.94 -22.32 6.70
CA LEU A 111 5.72 -22.00 5.99
C LEU A 111 5.63 -22.75 4.66
N THR A 112 4.43 -23.21 4.32
CA THR A 112 4.14 -23.61 2.94
C THR A 112 4.05 -22.36 2.05
N THR A 113 4.24 -22.50 0.74
CA THR A 113 4.07 -21.40 -0.23
C THR A 113 2.69 -20.74 -0.07
N ALA A 114 1.63 -21.53 0.05
CA ALA A 114 0.27 -20.99 0.23
C ALA A 114 0.11 -20.17 1.52
N HIS A 115 0.75 -20.57 2.62
CA HIS A 115 0.74 -19.80 3.86
C HIS A 115 1.58 -18.52 3.74
N PHE A 116 2.74 -18.61 3.08
CA PHE A 116 3.59 -17.46 2.83
C PHE A 116 2.87 -16.41 1.99
N ASP A 117 2.26 -16.81 0.88
CA ASP A 117 1.49 -15.94 -0.01
C ASP A 117 0.33 -15.28 0.74
N ALA A 118 -0.47 -16.07 1.49
CA ALA A 118 -1.60 -15.53 2.24
C ALA A 118 -1.20 -14.49 3.29
N VAL A 119 -0.05 -14.65 3.95
CA VAL A 119 0.46 -13.64 4.90
C VAL A 119 0.99 -12.43 4.15
N THR A 120 1.70 -12.63 3.03
CA THR A 120 2.22 -11.54 2.20
C THR A 120 1.09 -10.66 1.65
N ASP A 121 0.00 -11.25 1.18
CA ASP A 121 -1.20 -10.51 0.73
C ASP A 121 -1.73 -9.59 1.83
N ARG A 122 -1.78 -10.07 3.08
CA ARG A 122 -2.22 -9.25 4.22
C ARG A 122 -1.24 -8.13 4.56
N VAL A 123 0.05 -8.40 4.47
CA VAL A 123 1.08 -7.35 4.64
C VAL A 123 0.90 -6.27 3.58
N VAL A 124 0.70 -6.63 2.32
CA VAL A 124 0.48 -5.68 1.22
C VAL A 124 -0.79 -4.85 1.45
N GLU A 125 -1.89 -5.49 1.86
CA GLU A 125 -3.14 -4.78 2.20
C GLU A 125 -2.91 -3.73 3.31
N LEU A 126 -2.20 -4.11 4.39
CA LEU A 126 -1.89 -3.20 5.49
C LEU A 126 -0.90 -2.09 5.06
N LEU A 127 0.06 -2.38 4.20
CA LEU A 127 0.96 -1.38 3.62
C LEU A 127 0.19 -0.36 2.77
N CYS A 128 -0.80 -0.79 1.98
CA CYS A 128 -1.66 0.13 1.23
C CYS A 128 -2.44 1.04 2.17
N MET A 129 -3.00 0.51 3.26
CA MET A 129 -3.69 1.31 4.28
C MET A 129 -2.74 2.33 4.92
N LEU A 130 -1.55 1.92 5.29
CA LEU A 130 -0.52 2.80 5.87
C LEU A 130 -0.08 3.88 4.86
N ALA A 131 0.10 3.51 3.59
CA ALA A 131 0.50 4.44 2.53
C ALA A 131 -0.59 5.47 2.20
N THR A 132 -1.86 5.14 2.30
CA THR A 132 -2.98 6.09 2.12
C THR A 132 -3.16 7.02 3.31
N GLY A 133 -2.53 6.73 4.44
CA GLY A 133 -2.71 7.50 5.67
C GLY A 133 -4.04 7.20 6.36
N ASP A 134 -4.63 6.04 6.09
CA ASP A 134 -5.89 5.55 6.69
C ASP A 134 -5.74 5.19 8.19
N ASP A 135 -4.57 5.46 8.76
CA ASP A 135 -4.30 5.38 10.20
C ASP A 135 -5.07 6.43 11.03
N ARG A 136 -5.75 7.36 10.36
CA ARG A 136 -6.62 8.32 11.04
C ARG A 136 -8.07 7.89 10.87
N PRO A 137 -8.74 7.42 11.94
CA PRO A 137 -10.16 7.13 11.91
C PRO A 137 -11.04 8.35 11.53
N ASP A 138 -10.41 9.52 11.38
CA ASP A 138 -11.06 10.81 11.16
C ASP A 138 -10.60 11.57 9.90
N ALA A 139 -10.06 10.92 8.87
CA ALA A 139 -9.84 11.60 7.60
C ALA A 139 -11.18 11.80 6.87
N PRO A 140 -11.83 12.99 6.97
CA PRO A 140 -13.21 13.19 6.48
C PRO A 140 -13.34 13.05 4.97
N GLY A 141 -12.23 13.25 4.22
CA GLY A 141 -12.25 13.25 2.75
C GLY A 141 -12.41 11.86 2.15
N HIS A 142 -11.68 10.87 2.64
CA HIS A 142 -11.68 9.53 2.05
C HIS A 142 -13.03 8.83 2.20
N LEU A 143 -13.61 8.85 3.39
CA LEU A 143 -14.93 8.23 3.62
C LEU A 143 -16.05 8.92 2.82
N THR A 144 -15.93 10.23 2.57
CA THR A 144 -16.88 10.97 1.73
C THR A 144 -16.74 10.57 0.26
N GLU A 145 -15.52 10.34 -0.23
CA GLU A 145 -15.28 9.83 -1.59
C GLU A 145 -15.79 8.40 -1.73
N VAL A 146 -15.51 7.52 -0.78
CA VAL A 146 -16.02 6.13 -0.75
C VAL A 146 -17.55 6.14 -0.73
N GLU A 147 -18.17 6.97 0.10
CA GLU A 147 -19.63 7.13 0.14
C GLU A 147 -20.20 7.56 -1.22
N ALA A 148 -19.60 8.56 -1.85
CA ALA A 148 -20.07 9.07 -3.14
C ALA A 148 -20.00 8.00 -4.24
N VAL A 149 -18.91 7.22 -4.29
CA VAL A 149 -18.73 6.12 -5.25
C VAL A 149 -19.72 4.99 -4.97
N VAL A 150 -19.88 4.58 -3.70
CA VAL A 150 -20.84 3.55 -3.29
C VAL A 150 -22.26 3.95 -3.67
N ARG A 151 -22.67 5.20 -3.36
CA ARG A 151 -24.00 5.69 -3.70
C ARG A 151 -24.25 5.77 -5.20
N ARG A 152 -23.20 6.11 -5.98
CA ARG A 152 -23.29 6.09 -7.44
C ARG A 152 -23.48 4.67 -7.94
N TYR A 153 -22.66 3.73 -7.47
CA TYR A 153 -22.74 2.32 -7.86
C TYR A 153 -24.13 1.73 -7.55
N VAL A 154 -24.66 1.99 -6.36
CA VAL A 154 -26.02 1.54 -5.99
C VAL A 154 -27.08 2.12 -6.92
N ARG A 155 -26.98 3.40 -7.30
CA ARG A 155 -27.95 4.00 -8.24
C ARG A 155 -27.86 3.39 -9.63
N ASP A 156 -26.65 3.14 -10.10
CA ASP A 156 -26.40 2.62 -11.45
C ASP A 156 -26.78 1.13 -11.58
N HIS A 157 -26.91 0.41 -10.44
CA HIS A 157 -27.24 -1.02 -10.39
C HIS A 157 -28.49 -1.28 -9.51
N ALA A 158 -29.38 -0.29 -9.35
CA ALA A 158 -30.53 -0.41 -8.48
C ALA A 158 -31.53 -1.50 -8.90
N ASP A 159 -31.56 -1.83 -10.19
CA ASP A 159 -32.43 -2.86 -10.77
C ASP A 159 -31.83 -4.27 -10.72
N ASP A 160 -30.59 -4.44 -10.21
CA ASP A 160 -29.93 -5.75 -10.11
C ASP A 160 -30.33 -6.45 -8.80
N PRO A 161 -31.15 -7.54 -8.85
CA PRO A 161 -31.57 -8.26 -7.66
C PRO A 161 -30.42 -8.99 -6.95
N SER A 162 -29.26 -9.14 -7.57
CA SER A 162 -28.07 -9.74 -6.98
C SER A 162 -27.18 -8.73 -6.24
N LEU A 163 -27.55 -7.44 -6.25
CA LEU A 163 -26.81 -6.38 -5.59
C LEU A 163 -26.82 -6.56 -4.08
N THR A 164 -25.68 -6.91 -3.53
CA THR A 164 -25.44 -7.01 -2.08
C THR A 164 -24.23 -6.16 -1.68
N GLY A 165 -24.12 -5.86 -0.40
CA GLY A 165 -22.92 -5.17 0.11
C GLY A 165 -21.61 -5.90 -0.24
N THR A 166 -21.62 -7.23 -0.27
CA THR A 166 -20.46 -8.05 -0.61
C THR A 166 -20.13 -8.01 -2.11
N THR A 167 -21.16 -8.11 -2.98
CA THR A 167 -20.94 -8.04 -4.44
C THR A 167 -20.47 -6.65 -4.84
N MET A 168 -21.03 -5.60 -4.24
CA MET A 168 -20.63 -4.22 -4.44
C MET A 168 -19.20 -3.96 -3.96
N ALA A 169 -18.85 -4.39 -2.74
CA ALA A 169 -17.50 -4.23 -2.19
C ALA A 169 -16.46 -4.89 -3.11
N ARG A 170 -16.74 -6.09 -3.59
CA ARG A 170 -15.87 -6.80 -4.55
C ARG A 170 -15.74 -6.06 -5.88
N ALA A 171 -16.84 -5.55 -6.43
CA ALA A 171 -16.83 -4.83 -7.70
C ALA A 171 -16.08 -3.50 -7.63
N LEU A 172 -16.07 -2.86 -6.45
CA LEU A 172 -15.37 -1.60 -6.20
C LEU A 172 -13.93 -1.79 -5.69
N GLY A 173 -13.48 -3.05 -5.48
CA GLY A 173 -12.16 -3.34 -4.94
C GLY A 173 -11.99 -2.97 -3.47
N TRP A 174 -13.08 -2.91 -2.69
CA TRP A 174 -13.07 -2.52 -1.27
C TRP A 174 -13.53 -3.66 -0.36
N SER A 175 -13.15 -3.57 0.92
CA SER A 175 -13.72 -4.48 1.93
C SER A 175 -15.16 -4.09 2.26
N LEU A 176 -15.98 -5.08 2.59
CA LEU A 176 -17.35 -4.84 3.06
C LEU A 176 -17.40 -3.87 4.24
N ARG A 177 -16.40 -3.94 5.13
CA ARG A 177 -16.28 -3.04 6.29
C ARG A 177 -16.06 -1.58 5.90
N GLN A 178 -15.20 -1.31 4.90
CA GLN A 178 -14.99 0.06 4.38
C GLN A 178 -16.28 0.64 3.81
N VAL A 179 -17.00 -0.15 3.01
CA VAL A 179 -18.30 0.23 2.47
C VAL A 179 -19.31 0.54 3.58
N GLN A 180 -19.39 -0.32 4.60
CA GLN A 180 -20.30 -0.12 5.74
C GLN A 180 -19.94 1.12 6.56
N LEU A 181 -18.66 1.34 6.87
CA LEU A 181 -18.20 2.51 7.61
C LEU A 181 -18.51 3.82 6.88
N ALA A 182 -18.28 3.85 5.56
CA ALA A 182 -18.59 5.02 4.75
C ALA A 182 -20.10 5.35 4.77
N LEU A 183 -20.94 4.34 4.69
CA LEU A 183 -22.41 4.53 4.72
C LEU A 183 -22.95 4.87 6.11
N GLN A 184 -22.33 4.39 7.20
CA GLN A 184 -22.76 4.65 8.58
C GLN A 184 -22.48 6.08 9.04
N ARG A 185 -21.41 6.70 8.53
CA ARG A 185 -21.02 8.09 8.89
C ARG A 185 -21.74 9.17 8.08
N ALA A 186 -22.50 8.77 7.08
CA ALA A 186 -23.30 9.73 6.32
C ALA A 186 -24.36 10.36 7.22
N PRO A 187 -24.42 11.70 7.33
CA PRO A 187 -25.51 12.35 8.06
C PRO A 187 -26.85 11.96 7.42
N PRO A 188 -27.91 11.68 8.22
CA PRO A 188 -29.21 11.45 7.66
C PRO A 188 -29.60 12.71 6.87
N ARG A 189 -29.88 12.56 5.57
CA ARG A 189 -30.45 13.68 4.80
C ARG A 189 -31.79 14.02 5.42
N GLY A 190 -31.88 15.23 5.99
CA GLY A 190 -33.17 15.80 6.38
C GLY A 190 -34.14 15.73 5.20
N THR A 191 -35.31 15.30 5.46
CA THR A 191 -36.52 15.39 4.65
C THR A 191 -36.81 16.83 4.25
#